data_e1ecd38c668868884d356b57ab42ea08
#
_entry.id   e1ecd38c668868884d356b57ab42ea08
#
_cell.length_a   1.000
_cell.length_b   1.000
_cell.length_c   1.000
_cell.angle_alpha   90.00
_cell.angle_beta   90.00
_cell.angle_gamma   90.00
#
_symmetry.space_group_name_H-M   'P 1'
#
loop_
_entity.id
_entity.type
_entity.pdbx_description
1 polymer ?
#
loop_
_entity_poly.entity_id
_entity_poly.type
_entity_poly.pdbx_seq_one_letter_code
_entity_poly.pdbx_strand_id
1 'polypeptide(L)'
;MFWYFLVQTQEPSKHEEGPSYKKNMCTVTLNKKVDYAYLFEVYGYYTPRAIYSLLNKGLRVKIALKPFKIDNKSYDYGTYLVPIQNQPLNSEKIYNLINEIASSNSLDVSGVTNGLTEGIDLGSDLFKIIKKPKIGLIVGNGIRSYDAGEIWHLFDTKYS
;
A
#
# COMPACT_ATOMS: atom_id res chain seq x y z
N MET A 1 6.85 33.11 17.57
CA MET A 1 8.03 32.37 17.95
C MET A 1 7.75 30.89 17.66
N PHE A 2 8.15 30.41 16.47
CA PHE A 2 7.88 29.04 16.02
C PHE A 2 9.00 28.14 16.52
N TRP A 3 8.67 27.18 17.40
CA TRP A 3 9.60 26.13 17.79
C TRP A 3 9.51 24.99 16.80
N TYR A 4 10.55 24.81 16.01
CA TYR A 4 10.76 23.58 15.23
C TYR A 4 11.33 22.52 16.18
N PHE A 5 10.55 21.53 16.54
CA PHE A 5 11.08 20.32 17.16
C PHE A 5 11.68 19.43 16.07
N LEU A 6 12.99 19.37 16.04
CA LEU A 6 13.73 18.34 15.34
C LEU A 6 13.47 17.02 16.10
N VAL A 7 12.68 16.14 15.49
CA VAL A 7 12.59 14.75 15.98
C VAL A 7 13.87 14.06 15.56
N GLN A 8 14.80 13.87 16.50
CA GLN A 8 15.88 12.90 16.35
C GLN A 8 15.23 11.51 16.27
N THR A 9 15.45 10.83 15.17
CA THR A 9 15.14 9.41 15.02
C THR A 9 16.05 8.63 15.98
N GLN A 10 15.54 8.27 17.15
CA GLN A 10 16.16 7.25 17.97
C GLN A 10 16.03 5.91 17.25
N GLU A 11 17.11 5.14 17.26
CA GLU A 11 17.09 3.76 16.78
C GLU A 11 15.97 2.99 17.50
N PRO A 12 15.24 2.12 16.79
CA PRO A 12 14.12 1.38 17.38
C PRO A 12 14.64 0.54 18.54
N SER A 13 14.13 0.79 19.74
CA SER A 13 14.36 -0.06 20.90
C SER A 13 13.89 -1.48 20.56
N LYS A 14 14.74 -2.48 20.81
CA LYS A 14 14.37 -3.90 20.70
C LYS A 14 13.22 -4.17 21.70
N HIS A 15 12.00 -4.08 21.23
CA HIS A 15 10.86 -4.59 21.97
C HIS A 15 10.88 -6.12 21.89
N GLU A 16 10.86 -6.76 23.05
CA GLU A 16 10.67 -8.21 23.15
C GLU A 16 9.35 -8.55 22.45
N GLU A 17 9.43 -9.47 21.50
CA GLU A 17 8.26 -9.97 20.79
C GLU A 17 7.32 -10.65 21.79
N GLY A 18 6.15 -10.08 21.97
CA GLY A 18 5.04 -10.75 22.67
C GLY A 18 4.68 -12.07 21.96
N PRO A 19 3.87 -12.94 22.59
CA PRO A 19 3.60 -14.30 22.09
C PRO A 19 3.25 -14.28 20.62
N SER A 20 4.05 -14.97 19.80
CA SER A 20 3.90 -15.04 18.37
C SER A 20 2.51 -15.58 18.00
N TYR A 21 1.60 -14.72 17.61
CA TYR A 21 0.44 -15.16 16.86
C TYR A 21 0.95 -15.89 15.63
N LYS A 22 0.68 -17.19 15.54
CA LYS A 22 0.95 -17.97 14.34
C LYS A 22 0.26 -17.24 13.19
N LYS A 23 1.06 -16.54 12.41
CA LYS A 23 0.64 -15.91 11.17
C LYS A 23 0.09 -17.04 10.30
N ASN A 24 -1.23 -17.18 10.19
CA ASN A 24 -1.80 -18.01 9.15
C ASN A 24 -1.26 -17.44 7.85
N MET A 25 -0.24 -18.08 7.31
CA MET A 25 0.33 -17.73 6.02
C MET A 25 -0.75 -18.01 4.99
N CYS A 26 -1.57 -16.98 4.69
CA CYS A 26 -2.22 -16.94 3.40
C CYS A 26 -1.09 -17.07 2.38
N THR A 27 -1.16 -18.11 1.57
CA THR A 27 -0.25 -18.32 0.46
C THR A 27 -0.38 -17.09 -0.44
N VAL A 28 0.59 -16.19 -0.34
CA VAL A 28 0.68 -15.01 -1.19
C VAL A 28 0.94 -15.52 -2.59
N THR A 29 -0.06 -15.45 -3.44
CA THR A 29 0.07 -15.90 -4.81
C THR A 29 0.25 -14.69 -5.72
N LEU A 30 1.51 -14.29 -5.91
CA LEU A 30 1.81 -13.49 -7.09
C LEU A 30 1.80 -14.46 -8.27
N ASN A 31 0.67 -14.52 -8.99
CA ASN A 31 0.39 -15.59 -9.95
C ASN A 31 1.33 -15.62 -11.15
N LYS A 32 1.95 -14.50 -11.55
CA LYS A 32 2.82 -14.45 -12.73
C LYS A 32 3.49 -13.08 -12.89
N LYS A 33 4.72 -13.07 -13.40
CA LYS A 33 5.29 -11.86 -14.00
C LYS A 33 4.46 -11.49 -15.23
N VAL A 34 3.95 -10.26 -15.28
CA VAL A 34 3.11 -9.74 -16.36
C VAL A 34 3.68 -8.42 -16.88
N ASP A 35 3.27 -8.04 -18.09
CA ASP A 35 3.80 -6.87 -18.79
C ASP A 35 2.82 -5.68 -18.80
N TYR A 36 1.61 -5.84 -18.24
CA TYR A 36 0.60 -4.78 -18.27
C TYR A 36 0.39 -4.11 -16.91
N ALA A 37 -0.14 -4.84 -15.90
CA ALA A 37 -0.41 -4.28 -14.58
C ALA A 37 -0.57 -5.34 -13.49
N TYR A 38 -0.47 -4.89 -12.23
CA TYR A 38 -0.80 -5.66 -11.03
C TYR A 38 -2.00 -5.06 -10.32
N LEU A 39 -2.91 -5.92 -9.87
CA LEU A 39 -4.13 -5.56 -9.14
C LEU A 39 -4.10 -6.18 -7.74
N PHE A 40 -4.58 -5.46 -6.75
CA PHE A 40 -4.82 -5.97 -5.41
C PHE A 40 -5.94 -5.22 -4.69
N GLU A 41 -6.68 -5.94 -3.88
CA GLU A 41 -7.87 -5.44 -3.21
C GLU A 41 -7.54 -4.76 -1.89
N VAL A 42 -8.44 -3.88 -1.43
CA VAL A 42 -8.25 -3.03 -0.26
C VAL A 42 -8.40 -3.75 1.09
N TYR A 43 -8.92 -4.97 1.09
CA TYR A 43 -9.41 -5.64 2.32
C TYR A 43 -8.33 -6.14 3.28
N GLY A 44 -7.06 -6.15 2.89
CA GLY A 44 -5.98 -6.56 3.77
C GLY A 44 -5.67 -5.52 4.84
N TYR A 45 -5.51 -5.95 6.10
CA TYR A 45 -5.13 -5.06 7.21
C TYR A 45 -3.87 -4.23 6.92
N TYR A 46 -2.89 -4.82 6.24
CA TYR A 46 -1.64 -4.16 5.89
C TYR A 46 -1.64 -3.52 4.49
N THR A 47 -2.78 -3.50 3.80
CA THR A 47 -2.87 -2.87 2.47
C THR A 47 -2.43 -1.40 2.47
N PRO A 48 -2.81 -0.53 3.44
CA PRO A 48 -2.33 0.85 3.47
C PRO A 48 -0.81 0.96 3.61
N ARG A 49 -0.17 0.08 4.38
CA ARG A 49 1.30 0.03 4.52
C ARG A 49 1.97 -0.36 3.19
N ALA A 50 1.41 -1.34 2.51
CA ALA A 50 1.91 -1.77 1.20
C ALA A 50 1.82 -0.64 0.16
N ILE A 51 0.68 0.06 0.10
CA ILE A 51 0.49 1.22 -0.78
C ILE A 51 1.50 2.31 -0.46
N TYR A 52 1.66 2.65 0.82
CA TYR A 52 2.63 3.66 1.24
C TYR A 52 4.05 3.28 0.82
N SER A 53 4.43 2.01 0.97
CA SER A 53 5.75 1.50 0.55
C SER A 53 5.96 1.63 -0.96
N LEU A 54 4.94 1.30 -1.78
CA LEU A 54 4.99 1.48 -3.24
C LEU A 54 5.14 2.96 -3.63
N LEU A 55 4.35 3.84 -3.02
CA LEU A 55 4.41 5.29 -3.25
C LEU A 55 5.76 5.88 -2.78
N ASN A 56 6.33 5.37 -1.69
CA ASN A 56 7.62 5.81 -1.17
C ASN A 56 8.79 5.42 -2.10
N LYS A 57 8.67 4.30 -2.81
CA LYS A 57 9.60 3.88 -3.88
C LYS A 57 9.36 4.63 -5.20
N GLY A 58 8.45 5.61 -5.22
CA GLY A 58 8.14 6.43 -6.38
C GLY A 58 7.25 5.76 -7.43
N LEU A 59 6.67 4.61 -7.13
CA LEU A 59 5.76 3.94 -8.05
C LEU A 59 4.44 4.68 -8.15
N ARG A 60 3.91 4.69 -9.37
CA ARG A 60 2.59 5.21 -9.66
C ARG A 60 1.55 4.14 -9.37
N VAL A 61 0.66 4.43 -8.42
CA VAL A 61 -0.45 3.58 -8.03
C VAL A 61 -1.75 4.30 -8.35
N LYS A 62 -2.72 3.59 -8.88
CA LYS A 62 -4.07 4.08 -9.12
C LYS A 62 -5.08 3.32 -8.27
N ILE A 63 -6.25 3.91 -8.07
CA ILE A 63 -7.38 3.30 -7.36
C ILE A 63 -8.62 3.30 -8.23
N ALA A 64 -9.35 2.19 -8.27
CA ALA A 64 -10.61 2.05 -8.97
C ALA A 64 -11.74 2.77 -8.22
N LEU A 65 -12.48 3.64 -8.91
CA LEU A 65 -13.64 4.33 -8.35
C LEU A 65 -14.97 3.60 -8.60
N LYS A 66 -14.96 2.52 -9.38
CA LYS A 66 -16.11 1.67 -9.66
C LYS A 66 -15.69 0.21 -9.73
N PRO A 67 -16.60 -0.72 -9.47
CA PRO A 67 -16.33 -2.14 -9.67
C PRO A 67 -16.08 -2.45 -11.15
N PHE A 68 -15.30 -3.50 -11.40
CA PHE A 68 -15.00 -4.01 -12.73
C PHE A 68 -14.70 -5.51 -12.66
N LYS A 69 -14.67 -6.16 -13.82
CA LYS A 69 -14.33 -7.58 -13.92
C LYS A 69 -13.28 -7.80 -15.00
N ILE A 70 -12.25 -8.57 -14.67
CA ILE A 70 -11.18 -8.97 -15.59
C ILE A 70 -10.75 -10.42 -15.31
N ASP A 71 -10.44 -11.17 -16.36
CA ASP A 71 -10.03 -12.58 -16.26
C ASP A 71 -10.97 -13.43 -15.39
N ASN A 72 -12.30 -13.26 -15.55
CA ASN A 72 -13.38 -13.90 -14.77
C ASN A 72 -13.36 -13.60 -13.25
N LYS A 73 -12.51 -12.68 -12.77
CA LYS A 73 -12.50 -12.21 -11.39
C LYS A 73 -13.17 -10.84 -11.30
N SER A 74 -14.11 -10.70 -10.37
CA SER A 74 -14.74 -9.41 -10.05
C SER A 74 -13.90 -8.68 -9.02
N TYR A 75 -13.72 -7.39 -9.24
CA TYR A 75 -13.01 -6.47 -8.35
C TYR A 75 -13.93 -5.34 -7.94
N ASP A 76 -13.90 -4.97 -6.67
CA ASP A 76 -14.73 -3.90 -6.15
C ASP A 76 -14.03 -2.52 -6.30
N TYR A 77 -14.80 -1.45 -6.06
CA TYR A 77 -14.20 -0.11 -5.93
C TYR A 77 -13.14 -0.13 -4.81
N GLY A 78 -12.15 0.73 -4.93
CA GLY A 78 -11.02 0.72 -4.01
C GLY A 78 -9.88 -0.23 -4.39
N THR A 79 -10.08 -1.10 -5.40
CA THR A 79 -9.01 -1.95 -5.93
C THR A 79 -7.85 -1.11 -6.44
N TYR A 80 -6.65 -1.47 -6.03
CA TYR A 80 -5.43 -0.81 -6.45
C TYR A 80 -4.86 -1.40 -7.73
N LEU A 81 -4.37 -0.52 -8.58
CA LEU A 81 -3.74 -0.84 -9.87
C LEU A 81 -2.33 -0.26 -9.89
N VAL A 82 -1.34 -1.11 -10.09
CA VAL A 82 0.05 -0.71 -10.38
C VAL A 82 0.34 -1.01 -11.84
N PRO A 83 0.28 -0.02 -12.74
CA PRO A 83 0.64 -0.23 -14.15
C PRO A 83 2.14 -0.45 -14.26
N ILE A 84 2.59 -1.25 -15.24
CA ILE A 84 4.02 -1.43 -15.51
C ILE A 84 4.55 -0.30 -16.38
N GLN A 85 3.73 0.18 -17.31
CA GLN A 85 4.13 1.25 -18.22
C GLN A 85 4.23 2.61 -17.52
N ASN A 86 5.15 3.44 -18.01
CA ASN A 86 5.40 4.79 -17.50
C ASN A 86 5.74 4.84 -16.00
N GLN A 87 6.45 3.85 -15.49
CA GLN A 87 7.01 3.82 -14.14
C GLN A 87 8.49 4.22 -14.15
N PRO A 88 9.04 4.70 -13.02
CA PRO A 88 10.47 5.01 -12.91
C PRO A 88 11.37 3.77 -12.88
N LEU A 89 10.80 2.59 -12.63
CA LEU A 89 11.48 1.31 -12.55
C LEU A 89 11.12 0.42 -13.75
N ASN A 90 12.04 -0.47 -14.13
CA ASN A 90 11.78 -1.48 -15.16
C ASN A 90 10.84 -2.60 -14.62
N SER A 91 10.22 -3.36 -15.52
CA SER A 91 9.22 -4.39 -15.18
C SER A 91 9.74 -5.45 -14.20
N GLU A 92 11.01 -5.81 -14.29
CA GLU A 92 11.63 -6.79 -13.40
C GLU A 92 11.78 -6.27 -11.96
N LYS A 93 12.24 -5.02 -11.81
CA LYS A 93 12.34 -4.39 -10.49
C LYS A 93 10.95 -4.17 -9.87
N ILE A 94 9.95 -3.81 -10.69
CA ILE A 94 8.57 -3.68 -10.24
C ILE A 94 8.04 -5.03 -9.75
N TYR A 95 8.24 -6.11 -10.50
CA TYR A 95 7.85 -7.45 -10.12
C TYR A 95 8.46 -7.86 -8.78
N ASN A 96 9.78 -7.73 -8.64
CA ASN A 96 10.48 -8.10 -7.40
C ASN A 96 9.99 -7.28 -6.20
N LEU A 97 9.80 -5.99 -6.38
CA LEU A 97 9.30 -5.09 -5.34
C LEU A 97 7.86 -5.43 -4.92
N ILE A 98 6.97 -5.69 -5.88
CA ILE A 98 5.59 -6.09 -5.59
C ILE A 98 5.57 -7.44 -4.87
N ASN A 99 6.40 -8.39 -5.28
CA ASN A 99 6.49 -9.70 -4.62
C ASN A 99 6.99 -9.57 -3.17
N GLU A 100 8.01 -8.76 -2.93
CA GLU A 100 8.52 -8.45 -1.59
C GLU A 100 7.43 -7.82 -0.71
N ILE A 101 6.76 -6.77 -1.21
CA ILE A 101 5.71 -6.07 -0.48
C ILE A 101 4.48 -6.96 -0.26
N ALA A 102 4.08 -7.75 -1.26
CA ALA A 102 2.96 -8.69 -1.12
C ALA A 102 3.25 -9.72 -0.04
N SER A 103 4.45 -10.31 -0.04
CA SER A 103 4.87 -11.31 0.94
C SER A 103 4.95 -10.74 2.35
N SER A 104 5.55 -9.54 2.53
CA SER A 104 5.70 -8.90 3.84
C SER A 104 4.38 -8.39 4.44
N ASN A 105 3.37 -8.12 3.60
CA ASN A 105 2.07 -7.62 4.03
C ASN A 105 0.93 -8.65 3.89
N SER A 106 1.23 -9.88 3.48
CA SER A 106 0.24 -10.95 3.25
C SER A 106 -0.89 -10.51 2.30
N LEU A 107 -0.52 -9.88 1.18
CA LEU A 107 -1.46 -9.42 0.16
C LEU A 107 -1.57 -10.42 -0.99
N ASP A 108 -2.78 -10.58 -1.47
CA ASP A 108 -3.06 -11.30 -2.71
C ASP A 108 -2.98 -10.34 -3.89
N VAL A 109 -2.05 -10.60 -4.82
CA VAL A 109 -1.78 -9.75 -5.97
C VAL A 109 -2.01 -10.53 -7.25
N SER A 110 -2.86 -10.00 -8.12
CA SER A 110 -3.15 -10.58 -9.43
C SER A 110 -2.43 -9.79 -10.52
N GLY A 111 -1.67 -10.49 -11.36
CA GLY A 111 -1.08 -9.91 -12.57
C GLY A 111 -2.05 -10.01 -13.74
N VAL A 112 -2.22 -8.93 -14.50
CA VAL A 112 -3.08 -8.86 -15.69
C VAL A 112 -2.27 -8.49 -16.93
N THR A 113 -2.60 -9.11 -18.06
CA THR A 113 -1.85 -8.98 -19.32
C THR A 113 -2.46 -7.98 -20.29
N ASN A 114 -3.68 -7.56 -20.06
CA ASN A 114 -4.39 -6.56 -20.86
C ASN A 114 -5.23 -5.63 -20.00
N GLY A 115 -5.78 -4.57 -20.57
CA GLY A 115 -6.57 -3.57 -19.86
C GLY A 115 -8.06 -3.60 -20.17
N LEU A 116 -8.51 -4.55 -20.99
CA LEU A 116 -9.93 -4.73 -21.33
C LEU A 116 -10.66 -5.39 -20.16
N THR A 117 -11.72 -4.78 -19.72
CA THR A 117 -12.51 -5.23 -18.58
C THR A 117 -14.00 -5.19 -18.90
N GLU A 118 -14.80 -5.90 -18.12
CA GLU A 118 -16.22 -5.62 -18.03
C GLU A 118 -16.43 -4.50 -17.00
N GLY A 119 -16.93 -3.34 -17.42
CA GLY A 119 -17.17 -2.17 -16.58
C GLY A 119 -16.26 -1.00 -16.93
N ILE A 120 -15.25 -0.72 -16.12
CA ILE A 120 -14.30 0.37 -16.37
C ILE A 120 -12.94 -0.16 -16.81
N ASP A 121 -12.47 0.22 -17.98
CA ASP A 121 -11.15 -0.16 -18.47
C ASP A 121 -10.03 0.37 -17.57
N LEU A 122 -8.93 -0.40 -17.44
CA LEU A 122 -7.79 -0.05 -16.57
C LEU A 122 -7.10 1.25 -16.99
N GLY A 123 -7.30 1.69 -18.25
CA GLY A 123 -6.84 2.98 -18.76
C GLY A 123 -7.76 4.16 -18.47
N SER A 124 -8.99 3.91 -18.00
CA SER A 124 -10.03 4.92 -17.80
C SER A 124 -9.64 5.97 -16.72
N ASP A 125 -10.23 7.16 -16.86
CA ASP A 125 -10.16 8.23 -15.84
C ASP A 125 -10.81 7.86 -14.50
N LEU A 126 -11.56 6.76 -14.46
CA LEU A 126 -12.12 6.20 -13.23
C LEU A 126 -11.09 5.41 -12.42
N PHE A 127 -9.87 5.23 -12.94
CA PHE A 127 -8.69 4.83 -12.18
C PHE A 127 -7.87 6.07 -11.81
N LYS A 128 -8.07 6.61 -10.60
CA LYS A 128 -7.40 7.82 -10.12
C LYS A 128 -6.02 7.53 -9.56
N ILE A 129 -5.05 8.39 -9.89
CA ILE A 129 -3.70 8.31 -9.34
C ILE A 129 -3.73 8.69 -7.87
N ILE A 130 -3.12 7.86 -7.02
CA ILE A 130 -2.94 8.12 -5.60
C ILE A 130 -1.64 8.91 -5.40
N LYS A 131 -1.72 9.94 -4.59
CA LYS A 131 -0.56 10.72 -4.15
C LYS A 131 -0.16 10.28 -2.74
N LYS A 132 1.17 10.27 -2.46
CA LYS A 132 1.68 10.02 -1.11
C LYS A 132 1.08 11.07 -0.16
N PRO A 133 0.37 10.66 0.90
CA PRO A 133 -0.19 11.60 1.85
C PRO A 133 0.92 12.27 2.67
N LYS A 134 0.67 13.53 3.04
CA LYS A 134 1.47 14.23 4.05
C LYS A 134 0.59 14.36 5.28
N ILE A 135 1.02 13.74 6.37
CA ILE A 135 0.26 13.70 7.61
C ILE A 135 0.95 14.58 8.63
N GLY A 136 0.21 15.49 9.25
CA GLY A 136 0.64 16.31 10.37
C GLY A 136 -0.16 15.97 11.62
N LEU A 137 0.51 15.70 12.73
CA LEU A 137 -0.11 15.49 14.03
C LEU A 137 0.07 16.76 14.89
N ILE A 138 -1.04 17.37 15.28
CA ILE A 138 -1.03 18.53 16.18
C ILE A 138 -0.94 18.00 17.61
N VAL A 139 0.01 18.51 18.38
CA VAL A 139 0.22 18.17 19.80
C VAL A 139 0.41 19.44 20.62
N GLY A 140 0.18 19.39 21.93
CA GLY A 140 0.41 20.50 22.84
C GLY A 140 -0.80 20.83 23.71
N ASN A 141 -0.83 22.05 24.24
CA ASN A 141 -1.90 22.51 25.15
C ASN A 141 -3.27 22.44 24.44
N GLY A 142 -4.24 21.82 25.11
CA GLY A 142 -5.60 21.63 24.57
C GLY A 142 -5.82 20.32 23.80
N ILE A 143 -4.77 19.56 23.52
CA ILE A 143 -4.85 18.23 22.91
C ILE A 143 -4.62 17.18 23.98
N ARG A 144 -5.45 16.13 24.00
CA ARG A 144 -5.23 14.99 24.88
C ARG A 144 -3.99 14.24 24.44
N SER A 145 -2.99 14.16 25.32
CA SER A 145 -1.72 13.47 25.04
C SER A 145 -1.91 11.99 24.73
N TYR A 146 -2.93 11.37 25.31
CA TYR A 146 -3.27 9.98 25.09
C TYR A 146 -3.66 9.72 23.61
N ASP A 147 -4.59 10.52 23.08
CA ASP A 147 -5.07 10.39 21.68
C ASP A 147 -3.91 10.61 20.68
N ALA A 148 -3.08 11.63 20.93
CA ALA A 148 -1.91 11.91 20.11
C ALA A 148 -0.87 10.80 20.19
N GLY A 149 -0.68 10.19 21.36
CA GLY A 149 0.23 9.07 21.59
C GLY A 149 -0.20 7.80 20.86
N GLU A 150 -1.50 7.49 20.83
CA GLU A 150 -2.03 6.34 20.10
C GLU A 150 -1.82 6.47 18.59
N ILE A 151 -2.10 7.65 18.03
CA ILE A 151 -1.90 7.93 16.61
C ILE A 151 -0.41 7.81 16.26
N TRP A 152 0.46 8.40 17.06
CA TRP A 152 1.90 8.28 16.85
C TRP A 152 2.36 6.83 16.93
N HIS A 153 1.97 6.10 17.97
CA HIS A 153 2.32 4.69 18.13
C HIS A 153 1.88 3.85 16.93
N LEU A 154 0.68 4.10 16.40
CA LEU A 154 0.20 3.44 15.19
C LEU A 154 1.12 3.68 14.00
N PHE A 155 1.49 4.93 13.72
CA PHE A 155 2.35 5.25 12.59
C PHE A 155 3.77 4.72 12.77
N ASP A 156 4.33 4.84 13.98
CA ASP A 156 5.69 4.40 14.28
C ASP A 156 5.83 2.88 14.21
N THR A 157 4.85 2.13 14.71
CA THR A 157 4.93 0.66 14.79
C THR A 157 4.38 -0.09 13.59
N LYS A 158 3.42 0.48 12.86
CA LYS A 158 2.69 -0.22 11.78
C LYS A 158 2.97 0.30 10.39
N TYR A 159 3.40 1.56 10.26
CA TYR A 159 3.53 2.24 8.97
C TYR A 159 4.90 2.89 8.72
N SER A 160 5.86 2.66 9.59
CA SER A 160 7.26 3.12 9.42
C SER A 160 8.03 2.28 8.40
#